data_5734c92e9a0d4f5f27fef89bbbb036ff
#
_entry.id   5734c92e9a0d4f5f27fef89bbbb036ff
#
_cell.length_a   1.000
_cell.length_b   1.000
_cell.length_c   1.000
_cell.angle_alpha   90.00
_cell.angle_beta   90.00
_cell.angle_gamma   90.00
#
_symmetry.space_group_name_H-M   'P 1'
#
loop_
_entity.id
_entity.type
_entity.pdbx_description
1 polymer ?
#
loop_
_entity_poly.entity_id
_entity_poly.type
_entity_poly.pdbx_seq_one_letter_code
_entity_poly.pdbx_strand_id
1 'polypeptide(L)'
;MNDMSRIVLCNFKSQNLQCYVTAEVKGGILLISGQDFSIAGEQLFGDSEYEYFYSLNKEDTEKLKTILGERSFRKALKENFSGLDGCKTFREICEMNGLRYEFNSYCG
;
A
#
# COMPACT_ATOMS: atom_id res chain seq x y z
N MET A 1 22.50 -0.89 -1.42
CA MET A 1 21.36 -0.11 -1.00
C MET A 1 20.15 -0.50 -1.74
N ASN A 2 19.07 -0.71 -1.04
CA ASN A 2 17.87 -1.30 -1.60
C ASN A 2 16.67 -0.36 -1.59
N ASP A 3 16.98 0.92 -1.71
CA ASP A 3 15.92 1.91 -1.82
C ASP A 3 15.25 1.81 -3.18
N MET A 4 13.98 2.07 -3.19
CA MET A 4 13.17 2.04 -4.39
C MET A 4 12.33 3.31 -4.39
N SER A 5 12.40 4.08 -5.48
CA SER A 5 11.59 5.27 -5.59
C SER A 5 10.11 4.90 -5.72
N ARG A 6 9.26 5.86 -5.42
CA ARG A 6 7.82 5.65 -5.36
C ARG A 6 7.26 5.09 -6.66
N ILE A 7 6.42 4.07 -6.53
CA ILE A 7 5.67 3.51 -7.65
C ILE A 7 4.18 3.59 -7.33
N VAL A 8 3.36 3.62 -8.37
CA VAL A 8 1.91 3.65 -8.21
C VAL A 8 1.38 2.22 -8.27
N LEU A 9 0.67 1.81 -7.23
CA LEU A 9 0.01 0.50 -7.17
C LEU A 9 -1.45 0.58 -7.57
N CYS A 10 -2.10 1.70 -7.28
CA CYS A 10 -3.50 1.90 -7.64
C CYS A 10 -3.74 3.37 -7.94
N ASN A 11 -4.40 3.63 -9.04
CA ASN A 11 -4.85 4.97 -9.38
C ASN A 11 -6.22 4.82 -9.99
N PHE A 12 -7.21 4.68 -9.13
CA PHE A 12 -8.59 4.40 -9.52
C PHE A 12 -9.45 5.63 -9.28
N LYS A 13 -10.28 5.94 -10.25
CA LYS A 13 -11.20 7.06 -10.14
C LYS A 13 -12.52 6.67 -10.76
N SER A 14 -13.59 6.80 -9.97
CA SER A 14 -14.94 6.59 -10.45
C SER A 14 -15.78 7.80 -10.02
N GLN A 15 -17.07 7.74 -10.29
CA GLN A 15 -18.00 8.81 -9.95
C GLN A 15 -18.06 9.03 -8.42
N ASN A 16 -17.94 7.97 -7.66
CA ASN A 16 -18.14 8.02 -6.21
C ASN A 16 -16.89 7.74 -5.37
N LEU A 17 -15.80 7.33 -5.99
CA LEU A 17 -14.61 6.91 -5.25
C LEU A 17 -13.35 7.23 -6.03
N GLN A 18 -12.36 7.77 -5.33
CA GLN A 18 -11.00 7.87 -5.85
C GLN A 18 -10.10 7.12 -4.88
N CYS A 19 -9.20 6.31 -5.42
CA CYS A 19 -8.26 5.54 -4.63
C CYS A 19 -6.88 5.68 -5.25
N TYR A 20 -5.91 6.11 -4.46
CA TYR A 20 -4.53 6.29 -4.92
C TYR A 20 -3.60 5.63 -3.93
N VAL A 21 -2.85 4.64 -4.38
CA VAL A 21 -1.93 3.87 -3.53
C VAL A 21 -0.56 3.85 -4.17
N THR A 22 0.45 4.14 -3.37
CA THR A 22 1.84 4.12 -3.80
C THR A 22 2.67 3.26 -2.86
N ALA A 23 3.83 2.84 -3.33
CA ALA A 23 4.79 2.10 -2.52
C ALA A 23 6.19 2.63 -2.79
N GLU A 24 7.02 2.65 -1.75
CA GLU A 24 8.43 3.01 -1.87
C GLU A 24 9.23 2.25 -0.82
N VAL A 25 10.53 2.18 -1.02
CA VAL A 25 11.45 1.61 -0.03
C VAL A 25 12.49 2.68 0.27
N LYS A 26 12.62 3.01 1.53
CA LYS A 26 13.54 4.04 1.99
C LYS A 26 14.27 3.54 3.22
N GLY A 27 15.60 3.51 3.16
CA GLY A 27 16.40 2.95 4.24
C GLY A 27 16.09 1.48 4.48
N GLY A 28 15.68 0.75 3.48
CA GLY A 28 15.32 -0.65 3.58
C GLY A 28 13.90 -0.91 4.08
N ILE A 29 13.18 0.14 4.42
CA ILE A 29 11.81 0.04 4.97
C ILE A 29 10.80 0.24 3.85
N LEU A 30 9.91 -0.75 3.68
CA LEU A 30 8.82 -0.64 2.72
C LEU A 30 7.72 0.23 3.31
N LEU A 31 7.26 1.20 2.55
CA LEU A 31 6.14 2.06 2.92
C LEU A 31 5.10 2.03 1.81
N ILE A 32 3.88 1.64 2.17
CA ILE A 32 2.73 1.69 1.27
C ILE A 32 1.82 2.80 1.78
N SER A 33 1.53 3.78 0.92
CA SER A 33 0.70 4.93 1.28
C SER A 33 -0.56 4.90 0.43
N GLY A 34 -1.71 5.04 1.08
CA GLY A 34 -2.98 5.05 0.39
C GLY A 34 -3.82 6.25 0.74
N GLN A 35 -4.65 6.65 -0.20
CA GLN A 35 -5.57 7.76 -0.02
C GLN A 35 -6.87 7.43 -0.73
N ASP A 36 -7.95 7.40 0.03
CA ASP A 36 -9.29 7.16 -0.49
C ASP A 36 -10.12 8.42 -0.29
N PHE A 37 -10.84 8.79 -1.32
CA PHE A 37 -11.71 9.94 -1.30
C PHE A 37 -13.10 9.50 -1.77
N SER A 38 -14.11 9.71 -0.92
CA SER A 38 -15.47 9.29 -1.21
C SER A 38 -16.36 10.51 -1.41
N ILE A 39 -16.89 10.65 -2.60
CA ILE A 39 -17.79 11.76 -2.95
C ILE A 39 -19.17 11.57 -2.32
N ALA A 40 -19.62 10.33 -2.21
CA ALA A 40 -20.93 10.02 -1.62
C ALA A 40 -21.00 10.46 -0.14
N GLY A 41 -19.92 10.24 0.62
CA GLY A 41 -19.85 10.68 2.00
C GLY A 41 -19.79 12.19 2.12
N GLU A 42 -19.14 12.83 1.17
CA GLU A 42 -18.99 14.27 1.13
C GLU A 42 -20.32 15.01 1.12
N GLN A 43 -21.30 14.50 0.40
CA GLN A 43 -22.62 15.14 0.31
C GLN A 43 -23.35 15.21 1.63
N LEU A 44 -23.06 14.26 2.53
CA LEU A 44 -23.75 14.17 3.80
C LEU A 44 -22.97 14.76 4.96
N PHE A 45 -21.64 14.62 4.92
CA PHE A 45 -20.78 14.93 6.06
C PHE A 45 -19.60 15.84 5.75
N GLY A 46 -19.54 16.40 4.55
CA GLY A 46 -18.40 17.16 4.07
C GLY A 46 -17.34 16.24 3.45
N ASP A 47 -16.09 16.71 3.43
CA ASP A 47 -15.01 15.93 2.82
C ASP A 47 -14.81 14.61 3.52
N SER A 48 -14.73 13.55 2.72
CA SER A 48 -14.56 12.19 3.20
C SER A 48 -13.24 11.65 2.70
N GLU A 49 -12.15 12.17 3.26
CA GLU A 49 -10.80 11.77 2.88
C GLU A 49 -10.21 10.86 3.94
N TYR A 50 -9.64 9.75 3.49
CA TYR A 50 -9.04 8.76 4.38
C TYR A 50 -7.65 8.45 3.87
N GLU A 51 -6.64 8.69 4.70
CA GLU A 51 -5.26 8.36 4.41
C GLU A 51 -4.81 7.22 5.29
N TYR A 52 -4.03 6.31 4.72
CA TYR A 52 -3.54 5.16 5.48
C TYR A 52 -2.14 4.77 5.00
N PHE A 53 -1.40 4.16 5.91
CA PHE A 53 0.00 3.80 5.68
C PHE A 53 0.28 2.43 6.27
N TYR A 54 0.95 1.59 5.48
CA TYR A 54 1.50 0.32 5.95
C TYR A 54 3.00 0.40 5.83
N SER A 55 3.72 -0.11 6.85
CA SER A 55 5.17 -0.19 6.76
C SER A 55 5.68 -1.53 7.27
N LEU A 56 6.75 -2.00 6.65
CA LEU A 56 7.50 -3.16 7.10
C LEU A 56 8.91 -2.71 7.45
N ASN A 57 9.44 -3.21 8.58
CA ASN A 57 10.82 -2.93 8.94
C ASN A 57 11.77 -3.57 7.93
N LYS A 58 13.07 -3.29 8.08
CA LYS A 58 14.09 -3.80 7.16
C LYS A 58 14.07 -5.32 7.02
N GLU A 59 14.01 -5.99 8.16
CA GLU A 59 14.03 -7.46 8.19
C GLU A 59 12.83 -8.05 7.46
N ASP A 60 11.64 -7.56 7.76
CA ASP A 60 10.43 -8.10 7.16
C ASP A 60 10.29 -7.67 5.70
N THR A 61 10.83 -6.53 5.33
CA THR A 61 10.88 -6.12 3.92
C THR A 61 11.72 -7.11 3.11
N GLU A 62 12.89 -7.53 3.65
CA GLU A 62 13.71 -8.53 2.98
C GLU A 62 13.01 -9.89 2.90
N LYS A 63 12.29 -10.26 3.94
CA LYS A 63 11.50 -11.49 3.93
C LYS A 63 10.43 -11.45 2.86
N LEU A 64 9.76 -10.31 2.71
CA LEU A 64 8.74 -10.15 1.68
C LEU A 64 9.33 -10.30 0.29
N LYS A 65 10.51 -9.74 0.05
CA LYS A 65 11.19 -9.91 -1.24
C LYS A 65 11.40 -11.39 -1.56
N THR A 66 11.84 -12.15 -0.58
CA THR A 66 12.07 -13.58 -0.73
C THR A 66 10.77 -14.33 -0.99
N ILE A 67 9.71 -13.99 -0.27
CA ILE A 67 8.40 -14.63 -0.42
C ILE A 67 7.85 -14.41 -1.81
N LEU A 68 7.96 -13.19 -2.33
CA LEU A 68 7.43 -12.86 -3.65
C LEU A 68 8.27 -13.46 -4.77
N GLY A 69 9.56 -13.69 -4.52
CA GLY A 69 10.42 -14.45 -5.42
C GLY A 69 10.74 -13.82 -6.76
N GLU A 70 10.39 -12.59 -6.97
CA GLU A 70 10.63 -11.90 -8.24
C GLU A 70 11.99 -11.22 -8.21
N ARG A 71 12.66 -11.15 -9.37
CA ARG A 71 13.96 -10.48 -9.47
C ARG A 71 13.88 -9.01 -9.08
N SER A 72 12.83 -8.34 -9.56
CA SER A 72 12.61 -6.93 -9.29
C SER A 72 11.53 -6.79 -8.23
N PHE A 73 11.89 -6.19 -7.11
CA PHE A 73 10.91 -5.95 -6.05
C PHE A 73 9.82 -4.99 -6.54
N ARG A 74 10.20 -4.00 -7.35
CA ARG A 74 9.23 -3.09 -7.97
C ARG A 74 8.18 -3.85 -8.77
N LYS A 75 8.62 -4.79 -9.58
CA LYS A 75 7.73 -5.59 -10.40
C LYS A 75 6.86 -6.50 -9.54
N ALA A 76 7.46 -7.11 -8.52
CA ALA A 76 6.73 -7.98 -7.61
C ALA A 76 5.62 -7.23 -6.87
N LEU A 77 5.90 -6.03 -6.41
CA LEU A 77 4.89 -5.21 -5.74
C LEU A 77 3.75 -4.86 -6.69
N LYS A 78 4.07 -4.49 -7.93
CA LYS A 78 3.04 -4.16 -8.91
C LYS A 78 2.18 -5.37 -9.27
N GLU A 79 2.79 -6.54 -9.42
CA GLU A 79 2.05 -7.74 -9.79
C GLU A 79 1.14 -8.23 -8.67
N ASN A 80 1.56 -8.09 -7.43
CA ASN A 80 0.84 -8.66 -6.30
C ASN A 80 -0.10 -7.69 -5.60
N PHE A 81 0.21 -6.40 -5.60
CA PHE A 81 -0.50 -5.44 -4.77
C PHE A 81 -1.13 -4.29 -5.52
N SER A 82 -1.35 -4.44 -6.81
CA SER A 82 -2.01 -3.41 -7.60
C SER A 82 -3.53 -3.48 -7.48
N GLY A 83 -4.19 -2.36 -7.76
CA GLY A 83 -5.63 -2.29 -7.81
C GLY A 83 -6.27 -2.06 -6.45
N LEU A 84 -7.59 -2.10 -6.42
CA LEU A 84 -8.36 -1.77 -5.22
C LEU A 84 -8.16 -2.77 -4.09
N ASP A 85 -7.83 -4.01 -4.43
CA ASP A 85 -7.64 -5.06 -3.42
C ASP A 85 -6.17 -5.28 -3.04
N GLY A 86 -5.28 -4.44 -3.56
CA GLY A 86 -3.85 -4.62 -3.34
C GLY A 86 -3.43 -4.59 -1.88
N CYS A 87 -3.98 -3.66 -1.10
CA CYS A 87 -3.66 -3.57 0.33
C CYS A 87 -4.20 -4.75 1.10
N LYS A 88 -5.36 -5.27 0.73
CA LYS A 88 -5.91 -6.47 1.34
C LYS A 88 -4.98 -7.67 1.08
N THR A 89 -4.53 -7.82 -0.15
CA THR A 89 -3.59 -8.88 -0.51
C THR A 89 -2.30 -8.74 0.27
N PHE A 90 -1.80 -7.52 0.42
CA PHE A 90 -0.60 -7.25 1.21
C PHE A 90 -0.76 -7.73 2.64
N ARG A 91 -1.86 -7.36 3.30
CA ARG A 91 -2.13 -7.80 4.67
C ARG A 91 -2.19 -9.31 4.77
N GLU A 92 -2.88 -9.96 3.83
CA GLU A 92 -3.02 -11.42 3.84
C GLU A 92 -1.67 -12.12 3.72
N ILE A 93 -0.82 -11.67 2.81
CA ILE A 93 0.50 -12.25 2.64
C ILE A 93 1.36 -12.05 3.89
N CYS A 94 1.31 -10.87 4.48
CA CYS A 94 2.04 -10.61 5.71
C CYS A 94 1.57 -11.52 6.85
N GLU A 95 0.27 -11.65 7.02
CA GLU A 95 -0.30 -12.48 8.09
C GLU A 95 0.01 -13.96 7.88
N MET A 96 -0.07 -14.43 6.65
CA MET A 96 0.24 -15.83 6.34
C MET A 96 1.71 -16.18 6.56
N ASN A 97 2.59 -15.21 6.51
CA ASN A 97 4.03 -15.44 6.61
C ASN A 97 4.65 -14.87 7.88
N GLY A 98 3.82 -14.42 8.81
CA GLY A 98 4.30 -13.91 10.09
C GLY A 98 5.06 -12.60 10.00
N LEU A 99 4.83 -11.82 8.98
CA LEU A 99 5.43 -10.50 8.85
C LEU A 99 4.62 -9.49 9.65
N ARG A 100 5.32 -8.61 10.34
CA ARG A 100 4.66 -7.61 11.18
C ARG A 100 4.68 -6.27 10.49
N TYR A 101 3.52 -5.87 9.98
CA TYR A 101 3.38 -4.52 9.42
C TYR A 101 2.81 -3.58 10.46
N GLU A 102 3.17 -2.32 10.35
CA GLU A 102 2.56 -1.27 11.14
C GLU A 102 1.52 -0.57 10.26
N PHE A 103 0.40 -0.23 10.86
CA PHE A 103 -0.68 0.43 10.15
C PHE A 103 -1.07 1.72 10.89
N ASN A 104 -1.13 2.81 10.13
CA ASN A 104 -1.59 4.10 10.65
C ASN A 104 -2.61 4.67 9.69
N SER A 105 -3.62 5.35 10.20
CA SER A 105 -4.63 5.97 9.35
C SER A 105 -5.05 7.31 9.91
N TYR A 106 -5.51 8.18 9.01
CA TYR A 106 -5.97 9.51 9.34
C TYR A 106 -7.21 9.81 8.52
N CYS A 107 -8.22 10.39 9.18
CA CYS A 107 -9.43 10.85 8.52
C CYS A 107 -9.43 12.37 8.50
N GLY A 108 -9.55 12.94 7.32
CA GLY A 108 -9.60 14.38 7.13
C GLY A 108 -10.99 14.94 7.18
#